data_01d18169471fa67cb6cec0f197d655e1
#
_entry.id   01d18169471fa67cb6cec0f197d655e1
#
_cell.length_a   1.000
_cell.length_b   1.000
_cell.length_c   1.000
_cell.angle_alpha   90.00
_cell.angle_beta   90.00
_cell.angle_gamma   90.00
#
_symmetry.space_group_name_H-M   'P 1'
#
loop_
_entity.id
_entity.type
_entity.pdbx_description
1 polymer ?
#
loop_
_entity_poly.entity_id
_entity_poly.type
_entity_poly.pdbx_seq_one_letter_code
_entity_poly.pdbx_strand_id
1 'polypeptide(L)'
;MNNIEFVNKCLELSKQNTIYMNGTYCQNATTQLLNSCAKRIPSFYTQLRIDKIKPCMDKGYIGADCVGLIKGIIWGYPQVKYASNGLADINDSGLINLCKDVSTDFNHIQIGEVVWLDGHVGIYVGDKQVVECTTKWTNNVLISNLANLGNTKGNSRYWKKHGRLPMIEYLQGIRYKGHVQDVGWQDWVNEDEICGTIGQGKRLEAMQINPSGHTISVKAHIQDKGWIDYGVISKDTIIGTVGEGKRIEALEVNGAVIKCHIQDIGWVDDYSTLQGTMGLSYRLEAIKIKL
;
A
#
# COMPACT_ATOMS: atom_id res chain seq x y z
N MET A 1 -11.90 -7.04 0.19
CA MET A 1 -10.58 -6.69 0.73
C MET A 1 -10.23 -5.29 0.28
N ASN A 2 -9.48 -4.54 1.10
CA ASN A 2 -9.02 -3.23 0.68
C ASN A 2 -7.72 -3.30 -0.15
N ASN A 3 -7.32 -2.17 -0.74
CA ASN A 3 -6.16 -2.09 -1.62
C ASN A 3 -4.83 -2.42 -0.90
N ILE A 4 -4.70 -2.10 0.39
CA ILE A 4 -3.50 -2.40 1.17
C ILE A 4 -3.37 -3.91 1.44
N GLU A 5 -4.47 -4.56 1.85
CA GLU A 5 -4.52 -6.02 2.00
C GLU A 5 -4.20 -6.74 0.69
N PHE A 6 -4.71 -6.23 -0.44
CA PHE A 6 -4.46 -6.77 -1.77
C PHE A 6 -2.97 -6.68 -2.14
N VAL A 7 -2.37 -5.51 -1.96
CA VAL A 7 -0.95 -5.27 -2.22
C VAL A 7 -0.05 -6.13 -1.34
N ASN A 8 -0.38 -6.25 -0.04
CA ASN A 8 0.39 -7.10 0.87
C ASN A 8 0.43 -8.56 0.39
N LYS A 9 -0.69 -9.11 -0.10
CA LYS A 9 -0.73 -10.46 -0.69
C LYS A 9 0.12 -10.56 -1.98
N CYS A 10 0.14 -9.52 -2.81
CA CYS A 10 1.03 -9.46 -3.98
C CYS A 10 2.51 -9.49 -3.57
N LEU A 11 2.88 -8.68 -2.58
CA LEU A 11 4.24 -8.61 -2.05
C LEU A 11 4.67 -9.91 -1.35
N GLU A 12 3.76 -10.57 -0.64
CA GLU A 12 4.01 -11.89 -0.05
C GLU A 12 4.32 -12.95 -1.12
N LEU A 13 3.55 -12.98 -2.22
CA LEU A 13 3.79 -13.88 -3.34
C LEU A 13 5.12 -13.61 -4.05
N SER A 14 5.56 -12.35 -4.13
CA SER A 14 6.86 -12.01 -4.72
C SER A 14 8.06 -12.53 -3.91
N LYS A 15 7.86 -12.87 -2.63
CA LYS A 15 8.88 -13.46 -1.73
C LYS A 15 8.86 -14.99 -1.69
N GLN A 16 7.84 -15.61 -2.30
CA GLN A 16 7.70 -17.06 -2.33
C GLN A 16 8.35 -17.70 -3.57
N ASN A 17 8.48 -19.01 -3.56
CA ASN A 17 8.87 -19.77 -4.74
C ASN A 17 7.72 -19.77 -5.74
N THR A 18 7.81 -18.92 -6.75
CA THR A 18 6.78 -18.77 -7.79
C THR A 18 7.35 -19.09 -9.16
N ILE A 19 6.50 -19.46 -10.10
CA ILE A 19 6.89 -19.77 -11.47
C ILE A 19 5.81 -19.30 -12.45
N TYR A 20 6.22 -18.66 -13.56
CA TYR A 20 5.28 -18.25 -14.58
C TYR A 20 4.74 -19.48 -15.35
N MET A 21 3.44 -19.69 -15.24
CA MET A 21 2.73 -20.74 -15.95
C MET A 21 1.47 -20.16 -16.60
N ASN A 22 1.44 -20.05 -17.92
CA ASN A 22 0.29 -19.48 -18.64
C ASN A 22 -0.98 -20.30 -18.41
N GLY A 23 -2.07 -19.61 -18.05
CA GLY A 23 -3.37 -20.19 -17.74
C GLY A 23 -3.47 -20.78 -16.32
N THR A 24 -2.62 -20.36 -15.39
CA THR A 24 -2.70 -20.71 -13.96
C THR A 24 -2.92 -19.46 -13.10
N TYR A 25 -3.44 -19.65 -11.88
CA TYR A 25 -3.90 -18.59 -11.00
C TYR A 25 -3.56 -18.87 -9.52
N CYS A 26 -2.28 -18.74 -9.17
CA CYS A 26 -1.73 -19.03 -7.82
C CYS A 26 -2.04 -20.45 -7.34
N GLN A 27 -1.79 -21.44 -8.21
CA GLN A 27 -1.98 -22.86 -7.92
C GLN A 27 -0.64 -23.52 -7.61
N ASN A 28 -0.65 -24.62 -6.85
CA ASN A 28 0.55 -25.42 -6.67
C ASN A 28 1.05 -25.93 -8.04
N ALA A 29 2.29 -25.65 -8.37
CA ALA A 29 2.93 -26.04 -9.61
C ALA A 29 3.27 -27.53 -9.57
N THR A 30 2.38 -28.36 -10.11
CA THR A 30 2.54 -29.83 -10.18
C THR A 30 2.77 -30.27 -11.60
N THR A 31 3.40 -31.45 -11.75
CA THR A 31 3.55 -32.11 -13.07
C THR A 31 2.20 -32.35 -13.74
N GLN A 32 1.16 -32.68 -12.97
CA GLN A 32 -0.20 -32.87 -13.49
C GLN A 32 -0.77 -31.53 -14.05
N LEU A 33 -0.61 -30.41 -13.31
CA LEU A 33 -1.03 -29.09 -13.75
C LEU A 33 -0.29 -28.66 -15.01
N LEU A 34 1.05 -28.85 -15.05
CA LEU A 34 1.87 -28.58 -16.24
C LEU A 34 1.37 -29.29 -17.47
N ASN A 35 1.15 -30.62 -17.36
CA ASN A 35 0.65 -31.44 -18.48
C ASN A 35 -0.73 -30.97 -18.96
N SER A 36 -1.62 -30.60 -18.02
CA SER A 36 -2.95 -30.04 -18.35
C SER A 36 -2.82 -28.72 -19.11
N CYS A 37 -1.98 -27.83 -18.63
CA CYS A 37 -1.74 -26.52 -19.28
C CYS A 37 -1.09 -26.67 -20.64
N ALA A 38 -0.10 -27.56 -20.78
CA ALA A 38 0.56 -27.84 -22.06
C ALA A 38 -0.40 -28.43 -23.12
N LYS A 39 -1.33 -29.28 -22.70
CA LYS A 39 -2.40 -29.78 -23.58
C LYS A 39 -3.38 -28.66 -24.01
N ARG A 40 -3.71 -27.76 -23.12
CA ARG A 40 -4.67 -26.66 -23.37
C ARG A 40 -4.09 -25.51 -24.19
N ILE A 41 -2.80 -25.19 -24.00
CA ILE A 41 -2.12 -24.04 -24.61
C ILE A 41 -0.79 -24.49 -25.25
N PRO A 42 -0.80 -25.39 -26.28
CA PRO A 42 0.43 -25.95 -26.82
C PRO A 42 1.33 -24.91 -27.49
N SER A 43 0.76 -23.82 -28.01
CA SER A 43 1.52 -22.71 -28.59
C SER A 43 2.42 -21.98 -27.58
N PHE A 44 2.05 -21.97 -26.31
CA PHE A 44 2.88 -21.41 -25.23
C PHE A 44 3.86 -22.44 -24.66
N TYR A 45 3.40 -23.66 -24.40
CA TYR A 45 4.20 -24.71 -23.74
C TYR A 45 5.03 -25.50 -24.76
N THR A 46 5.98 -24.81 -25.40
CA THR A 46 7.00 -25.49 -26.24
C THR A 46 7.90 -26.38 -25.38
N GLN A 47 8.58 -27.35 -25.99
CA GLN A 47 9.49 -28.26 -25.25
C GLN A 47 10.52 -27.47 -24.44
N LEU A 48 11.13 -26.43 -25.03
CA LEU A 48 12.09 -25.54 -24.35
C LEU A 48 11.52 -24.90 -23.08
N ARG A 49 10.26 -24.46 -23.11
CA ARG A 49 9.59 -23.84 -21.93
C ARG A 49 9.28 -24.93 -20.89
N ILE A 50 8.79 -26.09 -21.32
CA ILE A 50 8.53 -27.22 -20.42
C ILE A 50 9.79 -27.60 -19.69
N ASP A 51 10.91 -27.79 -20.39
CA ASP A 51 12.19 -28.15 -19.78
C ASP A 51 12.68 -27.12 -18.77
N LYS A 52 12.45 -25.83 -19.06
CA LYS A 52 12.82 -24.75 -18.17
C LYS A 52 12.03 -24.73 -16.84
N ILE A 53 10.73 -25.05 -16.87
CA ILE A 53 9.86 -24.96 -15.68
C ILE A 53 9.68 -26.31 -14.97
N LYS A 54 9.87 -27.42 -15.65
CA LYS A 54 9.75 -28.79 -15.11
C LYS A 54 10.52 -28.99 -13.79
N PRO A 55 11.74 -28.45 -13.59
CA PRO A 55 12.46 -28.57 -12.32
C PRO A 55 11.74 -27.95 -11.09
N CYS A 56 10.76 -27.07 -11.31
CA CYS A 56 9.99 -26.45 -10.24
C CYS A 56 8.73 -27.23 -9.86
N MET A 57 8.34 -28.24 -10.66
CA MET A 57 7.12 -29.00 -10.42
C MET A 57 7.25 -29.90 -9.19
N ASP A 58 6.13 -30.04 -8.46
CA ASP A 58 6.01 -30.86 -7.24
C ASP A 58 7.01 -30.52 -6.13
N LYS A 59 7.51 -29.27 -6.12
CA LYS A 59 8.48 -28.72 -5.15
C LYS A 59 7.97 -27.53 -4.35
N GLY A 60 6.65 -27.38 -4.24
CA GLY A 60 6.03 -26.28 -3.50
C GLY A 60 6.06 -24.92 -4.20
N TYR A 61 6.40 -24.87 -5.50
CA TYR A 61 6.27 -23.65 -6.28
C TYR A 61 4.80 -23.31 -6.54
N ILE A 62 4.51 -22.01 -6.64
CA ILE A 62 3.19 -21.50 -6.98
C ILE A 62 3.20 -21.02 -8.44
N GLY A 63 2.33 -21.61 -9.27
CA GLY A 63 2.17 -21.26 -10.67
C GLY A 63 1.14 -20.17 -10.88
N ALA A 64 1.50 -19.09 -11.58
CA ALA A 64 0.60 -18.04 -12.04
C ALA A 64 1.07 -17.48 -13.38
N ASP A 65 0.15 -16.92 -14.18
CA ASP A 65 0.51 -15.96 -15.22
C ASP A 65 0.26 -14.51 -14.72
N CYS A 66 0.41 -13.53 -15.60
CA CYS A 66 0.28 -12.12 -15.20
C CYS A 66 -1.13 -11.78 -14.68
N VAL A 67 -2.18 -12.22 -15.34
CA VAL A 67 -3.57 -12.03 -14.90
C VAL A 67 -3.91 -13.02 -13.77
N GLY A 68 -3.37 -14.22 -13.84
CA GLY A 68 -3.55 -15.29 -12.86
C GLY A 68 -3.02 -14.94 -11.47
N LEU A 69 -1.96 -14.14 -11.36
CA LEU A 69 -1.52 -13.56 -10.09
C LEU A 69 -2.67 -12.76 -9.43
N ILE A 70 -3.26 -11.85 -10.17
CA ILE A 70 -4.33 -10.98 -9.70
C ILE A 70 -5.60 -11.80 -9.38
N LYS A 71 -6.00 -12.66 -10.33
CA LYS A 71 -7.17 -13.54 -10.15
C LYS A 71 -7.01 -14.46 -8.94
N GLY A 72 -5.87 -15.11 -8.80
CA GLY A 72 -5.62 -16.03 -7.69
C GLY A 72 -5.75 -15.39 -6.33
N ILE A 73 -5.24 -14.16 -6.17
CA ILE A 73 -5.36 -13.40 -4.92
C ILE A 73 -6.82 -13.01 -4.66
N ILE A 74 -7.53 -12.47 -5.65
CA ILE A 74 -8.93 -12.07 -5.52
C ILE A 74 -9.82 -13.29 -5.28
N TRP A 75 -9.55 -14.42 -5.93
CA TRP A 75 -10.26 -15.68 -5.75
C TRP A 75 -9.96 -16.39 -4.43
N GLY A 76 -9.12 -15.81 -3.57
CA GLY A 76 -8.93 -16.22 -2.19
C GLY A 76 -7.67 -17.02 -1.89
N TYR A 77 -6.60 -16.84 -2.68
CA TYR A 77 -5.30 -17.47 -2.36
C TYR A 77 -4.97 -17.34 -0.85
N PRO A 78 -4.51 -18.43 -0.18
CA PRO A 78 -4.11 -19.76 -0.73
C PRO A 78 -5.27 -20.75 -0.99
N GLN A 79 -6.50 -20.51 -0.54
CA GLN A 79 -7.69 -21.34 -0.79
C GLN A 79 -8.49 -20.82 -1.99
N VAL A 80 -7.89 -20.89 -3.19
CA VAL A 80 -8.46 -20.33 -4.41
C VAL A 80 -9.78 -21.01 -4.79
N LYS A 81 -10.85 -20.20 -4.87
CA LYS A 81 -12.14 -20.62 -5.43
C LYS A 81 -12.34 -19.96 -6.80
N TYR A 82 -12.23 -20.73 -7.85
CA TYR A 82 -12.29 -20.26 -9.25
C TYR A 82 -13.48 -19.34 -9.53
N ALA A 83 -13.21 -18.21 -10.23
CA ALA A 83 -14.19 -17.21 -10.66
C ALA A 83 -15.07 -16.65 -9.52
N SER A 84 -14.50 -16.52 -8.31
CA SER A 84 -15.22 -16.00 -7.12
C SER A 84 -14.89 -14.52 -6.86
N ASN A 85 -15.54 -13.98 -5.81
CA ASN A 85 -15.29 -12.64 -5.29
C ASN A 85 -15.44 -11.50 -6.33
N GLY A 86 -16.38 -11.68 -7.27
CA GLY A 86 -16.73 -10.65 -8.25
C GLY A 86 -15.78 -10.53 -9.45
N LEU A 87 -14.77 -11.40 -9.57
CA LEU A 87 -13.86 -11.41 -10.73
C LEU A 87 -14.05 -12.70 -11.55
N ALA A 88 -14.57 -12.54 -12.78
CA ALA A 88 -14.67 -13.62 -13.76
C ALA A 88 -13.29 -14.04 -14.30
N ASP A 89 -13.20 -15.20 -14.95
CA ASP A 89 -11.98 -15.60 -15.66
C ASP A 89 -11.85 -14.83 -16.99
N ILE A 90 -11.08 -13.75 -16.94
CA ILE A 90 -10.85 -12.82 -18.05
C ILE A 90 -9.35 -12.68 -18.33
N ASN A 91 -9.01 -12.20 -19.52
CA ASN A 91 -7.64 -11.91 -19.91
C ASN A 91 -7.21 -10.50 -19.47
N ASP A 92 -5.99 -10.10 -19.83
CA ASP A 92 -5.40 -8.78 -19.53
C ASP A 92 -6.23 -7.60 -20.05
N SER A 93 -6.72 -7.68 -21.28
CA SER A 93 -7.58 -6.65 -21.87
C SER A 93 -8.95 -6.60 -21.18
N GLY A 94 -9.52 -7.75 -20.84
CA GLY A 94 -10.75 -7.85 -20.05
C GLY A 94 -10.57 -7.24 -18.65
N LEU A 95 -9.39 -7.44 -18.03
CA LEU A 95 -9.11 -6.92 -16.70
C LEU A 95 -9.04 -5.39 -16.69
N ILE A 96 -8.29 -4.76 -17.60
CA ILE A 96 -8.22 -3.29 -17.66
C ILE A 96 -9.56 -2.67 -18.06
N ASN A 97 -10.33 -3.32 -18.94
CA ASN A 97 -11.66 -2.85 -19.32
C ASN A 97 -12.70 -2.97 -18.18
N LEU A 98 -12.48 -3.87 -17.21
CA LEU A 98 -13.30 -3.97 -16.00
C LEU A 98 -12.98 -2.86 -15.00
N CYS A 99 -11.76 -2.31 -15.02
CA CYS A 99 -11.34 -1.28 -14.09
C CYS A 99 -12.17 0.00 -14.20
N LYS A 100 -12.35 0.68 -13.07
CA LYS A 100 -12.87 2.05 -12.98
C LYS A 100 -11.70 3.03 -12.99
N ASP A 101 -12.02 4.30 -13.27
CA ASP A 101 -11.07 5.42 -13.25
C ASP A 101 -9.79 5.15 -14.07
N VAL A 102 -9.96 4.51 -15.24
CA VAL A 102 -8.83 4.16 -16.10
C VAL A 102 -8.18 5.43 -16.63
N SER A 103 -6.85 5.54 -16.45
CA SER A 103 -6.05 6.69 -16.85
C SER A 103 -4.75 6.28 -17.56
N THR A 104 -4.20 7.21 -18.32
CA THR A 104 -2.84 7.17 -18.90
C THR A 104 -1.87 8.09 -18.17
N ASP A 105 -2.38 8.93 -17.24
CA ASP A 105 -1.58 9.81 -16.39
C ASP A 105 -1.24 9.11 -15.08
N PHE A 106 0.01 8.69 -14.94
CA PHE A 106 0.50 7.94 -13.78
C PHE A 106 0.82 8.80 -12.55
N ASN A 107 0.76 10.14 -12.63
CA ASN A 107 1.07 11.00 -11.50
C ASN A 107 0.12 10.82 -10.31
N HIS A 108 -1.09 10.33 -10.57
CA HIS A 108 -2.13 10.11 -9.55
C HIS A 108 -2.49 8.64 -9.34
N ILE A 109 -1.61 7.72 -9.78
CA ILE A 109 -1.83 6.28 -9.58
C ILE A 109 -1.87 5.95 -8.08
N GLN A 110 -2.83 5.12 -7.68
CA GLN A 110 -3.00 4.70 -6.29
C GLN A 110 -2.51 3.28 -6.07
N ILE A 111 -2.00 3.02 -4.86
CA ILE A 111 -1.57 1.69 -4.42
C ILE A 111 -2.71 0.69 -4.61
N GLY A 112 -2.42 -0.46 -5.23
CA GLY A 112 -3.38 -1.52 -5.55
C GLY A 112 -4.04 -1.38 -6.92
N GLU A 113 -3.76 -0.33 -7.69
CA GLU A 113 -4.26 -0.23 -9.06
C GLU A 113 -3.56 -1.21 -9.99
N VAL A 114 -4.35 -1.74 -10.93
CA VAL A 114 -3.82 -2.52 -12.05
C VAL A 114 -3.04 -1.58 -12.96
N VAL A 115 -1.86 -1.99 -13.37
CA VAL A 115 -1.12 -1.39 -14.50
C VAL A 115 -1.16 -2.34 -15.68
N TRP A 116 -1.34 -1.80 -16.89
CA TRP A 116 -1.59 -2.57 -18.09
C TRP A 116 -0.76 -2.08 -19.27
N LEU A 117 -0.33 -3.02 -20.09
CA LEU A 117 0.12 -2.84 -21.45
C LEU A 117 -0.38 -4.04 -22.28
N ASP A 118 -0.29 -3.98 -23.61
CA ASP A 118 -0.80 -5.05 -24.47
C ASP A 118 -0.19 -6.40 -24.11
N GLY A 119 -1.06 -7.33 -23.72
CA GLY A 119 -0.69 -8.70 -23.36
C GLY A 119 -0.09 -8.84 -21.97
N HIS A 120 -0.12 -7.82 -21.11
CA HIS A 120 0.48 -7.91 -19.78
C HIS A 120 -0.14 -6.97 -18.74
N VAL A 121 -0.13 -7.43 -17.48
CA VAL A 121 -0.62 -6.66 -16.33
C VAL A 121 0.31 -6.81 -15.12
N GLY A 122 0.22 -5.84 -14.20
CA GLY A 122 0.83 -5.86 -12.90
C GLY A 122 -0.01 -5.07 -11.89
N ILE A 123 0.45 -4.97 -10.65
CA ILE A 123 -0.18 -4.20 -9.58
C ILE A 123 0.82 -3.17 -9.06
N TYR A 124 0.41 -1.92 -9.05
CA TYR A 124 1.19 -0.85 -8.43
C TYR A 124 1.19 -1.01 -6.90
N VAL A 125 2.38 -1.05 -6.31
CA VAL A 125 2.55 -1.34 -4.88
C VAL A 125 3.10 -0.16 -4.06
N GLY A 126 3.18 1.01 -4.67
CA GLY A 126 3.81 2.19 -4.07
C GLY A 126 5.27 2.33 -4.47
N ASP A 127 5.96 3.38 -4.01
CA ASP A 127 7.39 3.66 -4.21
C ASP A 127 7.87 3.52 -5.67
N LYS A 128 7.00 3.85 -6.63
CA LYS A 128 7.26 3.68 -8.07
C LYS A 128 7.60 2.24 -8.45
N GLN A 129 6.95 1.26 -7.80
CA GLN A 129 7.16 -0.17 -8.00
C GLN A 129 5.87 -0.90 -8.38
N VAL A 130 6.04 -2.02 -9.08
CA VAL A 130 4.96 -2.88 -9.56
C VAL A 130 5.31 -4.34 -9.23
N VAL A 131 4.37 -5.09 -8.68
CA VAL A 131 4.44 -6.55 -8.61
C VAL A 131 3.81 -7.10 -9.89
N GLU A 132 4.55 -7.94 -10.60
CA GLU A 132 4.10 -8.61 -11.81
C GLU A 132 4.57 -10.06 -11.88
N CYS A 133 3.80 -10.94 -12.50
CA CYS A 133 4.25 -12.29 -12.86
C CYS A 133 4.65 -12.29 -14.34
N THR A 134 5.92 -12.53 -14.64
CA THR A 134 6.44 -12.30 -15.99
C THR A 134 7.54 -13.28 -16.39
N THR A 135 7.64 -13.53 -17.69
CA THR A 135 8.75 -14.29 -18.28
C THR A 135 9.92 -13.41 -18.73
N LYS A 136 9.78 -12.08 -18.64
CA LYS A 136 10.73 -11.13 -19.23
C LYS A 136 12.11 -11.20 -18.59
N TRP A 137 12.17 -11.40 -17.28
CA TRP A 137 13.45 -11.43 -16.55
C TRP A 137 13.71 -12.80 -15.91
N THR A 138 12.98 -13.16 -14.86
CA THR A 138 13.27 -14.33 -14.01
C THR A 138 12.18 -15.42 -14.05
N ASN A 139 11.15 -15.28 -14.89
CA ASN A 139 10.06 -16.24 -15.09
C ASN A 139 9.27 -16.58 -13.81
N ASN A 140 8.99 -15.58 -12.99
CA ASN A 140 8.28 -15.71 -11.70
C ASN A 140 7.50 -14.43 -11.35
N VAL A 141 6.93 -14.38 -10.15
CA VAL A 141 6.43 -13.15 -9.54
C VAL A 141 7.63 -12.34 -9.01
N LEU A 142 7.71 -11.08 -9.37
CA LEU A 142 8.79 -10.19 -8.97
C LEU A 142 8.31 -8.75 -8.83
N ILE A 143 9.16 -7.92 -8.24
CA ILE A 143 8.98 -6.46 -8.20
C ILE A 143 9.79 -5.85 -9.34
N SER A 144 9.12 -5.03 -10.15
CA SER A 144 9.73 -4.19 -11.20
C SER A 144 9.49 -2.72 -10.93
N ASN A 145 10.23 -1.85 -11.63
CA ASN A 145 10.15 -0.42 -11.46
C ASN A 145 9.15 0.21 -12.45
N LEU A 146 8.34 1.14 -11.97
CA LEU A 146 7.40 1.92 -12.76
C LEU A 146 8.14 3.07 -13.47
N ALA A 147 8.54 2.83 -14.72
CA ALA A 147 9.30 3.80 -15.52
C ALA A 147 8.50 5.08 -15.83
N ASN A 148 7.17 5.01 -15.83
CA ASN A 148 6.28 6.16 -16.02
C ASN A 148 6.50 7.27 -14.96
N LEU A 149 6.95 6.90 -13.75
CA LEU A 149 7.27 7.84 -12.66
C LEU A 149 8.78 8.08 -12.51
N GLY A 150 9.56 7.81 -13.55
CA GLY A 150 11.00 8.07 -13.58
C GLY A 150 11.87 7.00 -12.92
N ASN A 151 11.31 5.89 -12.43
CA ASN A 151 12.09 4.78 -11.89
C ASN A 151 12.49 3.80 -13.02
N THR A 152 13.61 4.11 -13.70
CA THR A 152 14.05 3.39 -14.92
C THR A 152 15.24 2.45 -14.70
N LYS A 153 15.76 2.33 -13.48
CA LYS A 153 16.90 1.46 -13.18
C LYS A 153 16.48 0.00 -13.04
N GLY A 154 17.36 -0.94 -13.40
CA GLY A 154 17.11 -2.38 -13.25
C GLY A 154 15.91 -2.89 -14.06
N ASN A 155 15.16 -3.81 -13.48
CA ASN A 155 13.94 -4.34 -14.07
C ASN A 155 12.88 -3.24 -14.10
N SER A 156 12.73 -2.55 -15.21
CA SER A 156 11.79 -1.43 -15.36
C SER A 156 10.91 -1.57 -16.59
N ARG A 157 9.71 -0.98 -16.52
CA ARG A 157 8.69 -1.07 -17.57
C ARG A 157 7.86 0.21 -17.65
N TYR A 158 7.60 0.67 -18.89
CA TYR A 158 6.56 1.65 -19.17
C TYR A 158 5.23 0.94 -19.37
N TRP A 159 4.20 1.40 -18.70
CA TRP A 159 2.83 0.91 -18.81
C TRP A 159 1.99 1.88 -19.62
N LYS A 160 0.92 1.40 -20.24
CA LYS A 160 0.05 2.24 -21.09
C LYS A 160 -1.11 2.84 -20.32
N LYS A 161 -1.66 2.07 -19.38
CA LYS A 161 -2.84 2.47 -18.59
C LYS A 161 -2.73 1.93 -17.17
N HIS A 162 -3.47 2.54 -16.27
CA HIS A 162 -3.75 2.01 -14.94
C HIS A 162 -5.23 2.19 -14.61
N GLY A 163 -5.73 1.50 -13.58
CA GLY A 163 -7.13 1.63 -13.14
C GLY A 163 -7.45 0.77 -11.93
N ARG A 164 -8.59 1.09 -11.30
CA ARG A 164 -9.06 0.49 -10.06
C ARG A 164 -9.95 -0.71 -10.30
N LEU A 165 -9.65 -1.85 -9.67
CA LEU A 165 -10.52 -3.01 -9.68
C LEU A 165 -11.79 -2.73 -8.86
N PRO A 166 -13.01 -2.94 -9.41
CA PRO A 166 -14.24 -2.56 -8.73
C PRO A 166 -14.57 -3.40 -7.48
N MET A 167 -13.92 -4.56 -7.29
CA MET A 167 -14.08 -5.42 -6.12
C MET A 167 -13.05 -5.13 -5.01
N ILE A 168 -12.13 -4.18 -5.23
CA ILE A 168 -11.17 -3.72 -4.23
C ILE A 168 -11.66 -2.39 -3.66
N GLU A 169 -11.69 -2.28 -2.34
CA GLU A 169 -11.97 -1.04 -1.63
C GLU A 169 -10.68 -0.21 -1.57
N TYR A 170 -10.66 0.94 -2.25
CA TYR A 170 -9.50 1.84 -2.23
C TYR A 170 -9.62 2.80 -1.06
N LEU A 171 -8.78 2.60 -0.04
CA LEU A 171 -8.72 3.47 1.12
C LEU A 171 -8.29 4.87 0.71
N GLN A 172 -8.90 5.86 1.33
CA GLN A 172 -8.49 7.25 1.18
C GLN A 172 -7.22 7.50 2.01
N GLY A 173 -6.44 8.51 1.65
CA GLY A 173 -5.37 9.03 2.51
C GLY A 173 -5.92 9.46 3.87
N ILE A 174 -5.05 9.45 4.88
CA ILE A 174 -5.42 9.93 6.22
C ILE A 174 -5.74 11.42 6.20
N ARG A 175 -6.62 11.82 7.11
CA ARG A 175 -6.89 13.23 7.41
C ARG A 175 -6.73 13.47 8.89
N TYR A 176 -6.32 14.66 9.28
CA TYR A 176 -6.14 15.00 10.69
C TYR A 176 -6.44 16.47 10.95
N LYS A 177 -6.71 16.80 12.21
CA LYS A 177 -6.93 18.16 12.69
C LYS A 177 -6.37 18.34 14.08
N GLY A 178 -6.02 19.58 14.44
CA GLY A 178 -5.49 19.97 15.72
C GLY A 178 -6.42 20.89 16.51
N HIS A 179 -6.37 20.77 17.82
CA HIS A 179 -6.87 21.76 18.77
C HIS A 179 -5.68 22.61 19.24
N VAL A 180 -5.70 23.89 18.91
CA VAL A 180 -4.60 24.81 19.16
C VAL A 180 -5.01 25.81 20.24
N GLN A 181 -4.09 26.16 21.12
CA GLN A 181 -4.27 27.17 22.15
C GLN A 181 -4.89 28.47 21.58
N ASP A 182 -5.94 28.97 22.22
CA ASP A 182 -6.66 30.24 21.87
C ASP A 182 -7.25 30.25 20.43
N VAL A 183 -7.23 29.10 19.73
CA VAL A 183 -7.83 28.94 18.39
C VAL A 183 -8.95 27.90 18.43
N GLY A 184 -8.77 26.84 19.22
CA GLY A 184 -9.67 25.70 19.26
C GLY A 184 -9.38 24.68 18.13
N TRP A 185 -10.41 23.91 17.77
CA TRP A 185 -10.30 22.94 16.70
C TRP A 185 -10.17 23.61 15.34
N GLN A 186 -9.12 23.25 14.60
CA GLN A 186 -8.93 23.63 13.22
C GLN A 186 -9.72 22.70 12.28
N ASP A 187 -9.79 23.08 10.99
CA ASP A 187 -10.35 22.21 9.95
C ASP A 187 -9.49 20.96 9.70
N TRP A 188 -10.12 19.96 9.11
CA TRP A 188 -9.43 18.76 8.68
C TRP A 188 -8.49 19.04 7.52
N VAL A 189 -7.21 18.72 7.68
CA VAL A 189 -6.19 18.75 6.63
C VAL A 189 -5.95 17.35 6.09
N ASN A 190 -5.42 17.26 4.87
CA ASN A 190 -5.07 16.00 4.22
C ASN A 190 -3.66 15.55 4.62
N GLU A 191 -3.31 14.36 4.19
CA GLU A 191 -1.98 13.79 4.32
C GLU A 191 -0.88 14.76 3.87
N ASP A 192 0.20 14.89 4.66
CA ASP A 192 1.34 15.78 4.48
C ASP A 192 1.03 17.30 4.50
N GLU A 193 -0.18 17.72 4.84
CA GLU A 193 -0.51 19.13 5.08
C GLU A 193 -0.20 19.54 6.52
N ILE A 194 -0.03 20.83 6.75
CA ILE A 194 0.29 21.39 8.07
C ILE A 194 -0.96 21.47 8.94
N CYS A 195 -0.91 20.83 10.11
CA CYS A 195 -1.89 20.96 11.18
C CYS A 195 -1.23 21.63 12.37
N GLY A 196 -1.85 22.66 12.95
CA GLY A 196 -1.28 23.49 14.00
C GLY A 196 -0.93 24.89 13.52
N THR A 197 -0.01 25.58 14.22
CA THR A 197 0.43 26.93 13.88
C THR A 197 1.95 27.03 13.90
N ILE A 198 2.53 27.88 13.03
CA ILE A 198 3.96 28.15 12.94
C ILE A 198 4.20 29.62 13.22
N GLY A 199 5.20 29.94 14.05
CA GLY A 199 5.61 31.32 14.36
C GLY A 199 4.62 32.11 15.24
N GLN A 200 3.58 31.46 15.77
CA GLN A 200 2.58 32.13 16.64
C GLN A 200 2.79 31.81 18.13
N GLY A 201 3.74 30.94 18.46
CA GLY A 201 4.02 30.54 19.84
C GLY A 201 2.86 29.81 20.54
N LYS A 202 1.96 29.19 19.77
CA LYS A 202 0.78 28.49 20.29
C LYS A 202 1.02 26.98 20.33
N ARG A 203 0.58 26.34 21.42
CA ARG A 203 0.72 24.90 21.60
C ARG A 203 -0.39 24.13 20.91
N LEU A 204 -0.07 22.96 20.43
CA LEU A 204 -1.03 21.92 20.09
C LEU A 204 -1.46 21.23 21.41
N GLU A 205 -2.75 21.24 21.71
CA GLU A 205 -3.33 20.71 22.97
C GLU A 205 -3.98 19.35 22.75
N ALA A 206 -4.63 19.15 21.59
CA ALA A 206 -5.20 17.89 21.18
C ALA A 206 -5.18 17.74 19.67
N MET A 207 -5.41 16.51 19.21
CA MET A 207 -5.60 16.23 17.79
C MET A 207 -6.56 15.06 17.59
N GLN A 208 -7.12 14.98 16.39
CA GLN A 208 -7.84 13.82 15.88
C GLN A 208 -7.24 13.39 14.54
N ILE A 209 -7.14 12.10 14.32
CA ILE A 209 -6.69 11.51 13.06
C ILE A 209 -7.82 10.61 12.55
N ASN A 210 -8.27 10.86 11.33
CA ASN A 210 -9.14 9.93 10.60
C ASN A 210 -8.24 8.94 9.84
N PRO A 211 -8.15 7.68 10.29
CA PRO A 211 -7.27 6.69 9.68
C PRO A 211 -7.78 6.18 8.33
N SER A 212 -8.99 6.56 7.91
CA SER A 212 -9.57 6.19 6.60
C SER A 212 -9.49 4.69 6.28
N GLY A 213 -9.60 3.82 7.29
CA GLY A 213 -9.51 2.36 7.17
C GLY A 213 -8.11 1.78 7.39
N HIS A 214 -7.08 2.60 7.50
CA HIS A 214 -5.74 2.15 7.91
C HIS A 214 -5.70 1.84 9.41
N THR A 215 -4.83 0.92 9.80
CA THR A 215 -4.61 0.62 11.22
C THR A 215 -3.52 1.55 11.76
N ILE A 216 -3.92 2.53 12.54
CA ILE A 216 -3.01 3.50 13.18
C ILE A 216 -3.17 3.41 14.68
N SER A 217 -2.06 3.31 15.43
CA SER A 217 -2.04 3.42 16.88
C SER A 217 -1.19 4.59 17.32
N VAL A 218 -1.59 5.23 18.43
CA VAL A 218 -0.96 6.47 18.88
C VAL A 218 -0.70 6.44 20.39
N LYS A 219 0.47 6.95 20.78
CA LYS A 219 0.77 7.39 22.13
C LYS A 219 1.15 8.86 22.12
N ALA A 220 0.75 9.60 23.12
CA ALA A 220 1.12 11.01 23.26
C ALA A 220 1.71 11.28 24.65
N HIS A 221 2.81 12.05 24.68
CA HIS A 221 3.34 12.61 25.92
C HIS A 221 2.71 13.98 26.13
N ILE A 222 1.99 14.13 27.25
CA ILE A 222 1.21 15.31 27.56
C ILE A 222 1.76 15.94 28.84
N GLN A 223 1.85 17.26 28.84
CA GLN A 223 2.28 18.02 30.02
C GLN A 223 1.57 17.56 31.30
N ASP A 224 2.33 17.30 32.35
CA ASP A 224 1.90 16.86 33.69
C ASP A 224 1.15 15.52 33.74
N LYS A 225 1.00 14.83 32.58
CA LYS A 225 0.34 13.50 32.50
C LYS A 225 1.31 12.39 32.04
N GLY A 226 2.41 12.75 31.36
CA GLY A 226 3.32 11.79 30.78
C GLY A 226 2.73 11.08 29.55
N TRP A 227 3.18 9.87 29.28
CA TRP A 227 2.70 9.07 28.16
C TRP A 227 1.31 8.50 28.41
N ILE A 228 0.40 8.76 27.47
CA ILE A 228 -0.92 8.15 27.40
C ILE A 228 -0.97 7.30 26.12
N ASP A 229 -1.33 6.03 26.26
CA ASP A 229 -1.52 5.09 25.15
C ASP A 229 -3.01 5.08 24.74
N TYR A 230 -3.29 5.51 23.52
CA TYR A 230 -4.65 5.53 22.94
C TYR A 230 -4.97 4.24 22.15
N GLY A 231 -3.98 3.34 22.01
CA GLY A 231 -4.14 2.10 21.21
C GLY A 231 -4.43 2.39 19.74
N VAL A 232 -5.17 1.49 19.11
CA VAL A 232 -5.67 1.68 17.73
C VAL A 232 -6.78 2.72 17.75
N ILE A 233 -6.57 3.79 16.98
CA ILE A 233 -7.45 4.95 16.99
C ILE A 233 -8.55 4.89 15.93
N SER A 234 -9.63 5.61 16.18
CA SER A 234 -10.68 5.95 15.21
C SER A 234 -10.71 7.46 14.92
N LYS A 235 -11.51 7.88 13.94
CA LYS A 235 -11.70 9.31 13.64
C LYS A 235 -12.23 10.15 14.82
N ASP A 236 -12.85 9.50 15.80
CA ASP A 236 -13.47 10.16 16.96
C ASP A 236 -12.53 10.15 18.19
N THR A 237 -11.37 9.49 18.11
CA THR A 237 -10.38 9.47 19.18
C THR A 237 -9.73 10.84 19.36
N ILE A 238 -9.87 11.42 20.54
CA ILE A 238 -9.18 12.68 20.91
C ILE A 238 -7.85 12.32 21.57
N ILE A 239 -6.75 12.68 20.91
CA ILE A 239 -5.37 12.50 21.39
C ILE A 239 -4.96 13.82 22.02
N GLY A 240 -4.62 13.84 23.29
CA GLY A 240 -4.32 15.07 24.05
C GLY A 240 -5.45 15.49 24.97
N THR A 241 -5.56 16.78 25.26
CA THR A 241 -6.56 17.33 26.17
C THR A 241 -7.25 18.56 25.57
N VAL A 242 -8.55 18.71 25.84
CA VAL A 242 -9.32 19.88 25.45
C VAL A 242 -9.80 20.62 26.67
N GLY A 243 -9.56 21.94 26.76
CA GLY A 243 -9.99 22.78 27.88
C GLY A 243 -9.12 22.68 29.13
N GLU A 244 -8.05 21.86 29.14
CA GLU A 244 -7.14 21.76 30.29
C GLU A 244 -5.88 22.66 30.14
N GLY A 245 -5.67 23.27 29.00
CA GLY A 245 -4.50 24.12 28.74
C GLY A 245 -3.17 23.37 28.75
N LYS A 246 -3.18 22.05 28.49
CA LYS A 246 -1.98 21.20 28.48
C LYS A 246 -1.48 20.97 27.05
N ARG A 247 -0.17 21.07 26.87
CA ARG A 247 0.47 20.85 25.58
C ARG A 247 0.73 19.38 25.30
N ILE A 248 0.72 19.00 24.06
CA ILE A 248 1.38 17.78 23.60
C ILE A 248 2.88 18.08 23.46
N GLU A 249 3.73 17.25 24.03
CA GLU A 249 5.19 17.38 24.02
C GLU A 249 5.86 16.37 23.07
N ALA A 250 5.30 15.17 22.92
CA ALA A 250 5.76 14.17 21.96
C ALA A 250 4.61 13.27 21.49
N LEU A 251 4.79 12.67 20.31
CA LEU A 251 3.87 11.70 19.73
C LEU A 251 4.65 10.49 19.20
N GLU A 252 4.10 9.30 19.47
CA GLU A 252 4.47 8.04 18.82
C GLU A 252 3.28 7.55 17.99
N VAL A 253 3.48 7.37 16.69
CA VAL A 253 2.43 6.96 15.75
C VAL A 253 2.92 5.71 15.01
N ASN A 254 2.21 4.60 15.15
CA ASN A 254 2.50 3.38 14.39
C ASN A 254 1.46 3.22 13.27
N GLY A 255 1.91 2.80 12.09
CA GLY A 255 1.08 2.73 10.87
C GLY A 255 1.09 4.01 10.04
N ALA A 256 1.82 5.05 10.48
CA ALA A 256 2.11 6.28 9.75
C ALA A 256 3.42 6.88 10.26
N VAL A 257 3.95 7.88 9.57
CA VAL A 257 5.11 8.66 10.02
C VAL A 257 4.75 10.13 10.17
N ILE A 258 5.38 10.79 11.13
CA ILE A 258 5.10 12.18 11.51
C ILE A 258 6.34 13.06 11.36
N LYS A 259 6.09 14.35 11.13
CA LYS A 259 7.07 15.42 11.18
C LYS A 259 6.53 16.55 12.04
N CYS A 260 7.22 16.90 13.11
CA CYS A 260 6.75 17.88 14.10
C CYS A 260 7.51 19.20 14.01
N HIS A 261 6.79 20.29 14.21
CA HIS A 261 7.34 21.60 14.53
C HIS A 261 7.31 21.78 16.05
N ILE A 262 8.50 21.95 16.63
CA ILE A 262 8.71 21.99 18.08
C ILE A 262 9.15 23.39 18.47
N GLN A 263 8.66 23.88 19.59
CA GLN A 263 9.07 25.16 20.18
C GLN A 263 10.60 25.27 20.20
N ASP A 264 11.13 26.44 19.79
CA ASP A 264 12.55 26.81 19.79
C ASP A 264 13.50 25.91 18.97
N ILE A 265 12.95 24.85 18.33
CA ILE A 265 13.68 23.91 17.45
C ILE A 265 13.23 24.12 16.00
N GLY A 266 11.94 24.33 15.76
CA GLY A 266 11.36 24.37 14.41
C GLY A 266 10.96 22.98 13.91
N TRP A 267 10.93 22.80 12.58
CA TRP A 267 10.67 21.50 11.97
C TRP A 267 11.86 20.56 12.17
N VAL A 268 11.61 19.36 12.68
CA VAL A 268 12.61 18.28 12.65
C VAL A 268 12.91 17.86 11.21
N ASP A 269 14.12 17.33 10.95
CA ASP A 269 14.57 17.13 9.57
C ASP A 269 13.79 16.03 8.84
N ASP A 270 13.60 14.87 9.46
CA ASP A 270 13.03 13.67 8.83
C ASP A 270 11.67 13.27 9.43
N TYR A 271 10.89 12.54 8.63
CA TYR A 271 9.72 11.83 9.12
C TYR A 271 10.13 10.59 9.94
N SER A 272 9.46 10.37 11.07
CA SER A 272 9.65 9.16 11.88
C SER A 272 8.36 8.78 12.60
N THR A 273 8.34 7.60 13.24
CA THR A 273 7.19 7.15 14.03
C THR A 273 7.12 7.81 15.41
N LEU A 274 8.22 8.38 15.91
CA LEU A 274 8.29 9.06 17.22
C LEU A 274 8.97 10.42 17.06
N GLN A 275 8.28 11.48 17.46
CA GLN A 275 8.85 12.84 17.49
C GLN A 275 8.32 13.67 18.64
N GLY A 276 9.11 14.66 19.03
CA GLY A 276 8.85 15.56 20.14
C GLY A 276 9.98 15.55 21.17
N THR A 277 9.72 16.12 22.33
CA THR A 277 10.68 16.18 23.44
C THR A 277 10.03 15.67 24.73
N MET A 278 10.83 15.08 25.59
CA MET A 278 10.41 14.66 26.93
C MET A 278 11.30 15.31 27.98
N GLY A 279 10.69 15.85 29.03
CA GLY A 279 11.44 16.48 30.12
C GLY A 279 12.05 17.87 29.83
N LEU A 280 11.88 18.38 28.59
CA LEU A 280 12.36 19.72 28.20
C LEU A 280 11.27 20.79 28.25
N SER A 281 10.04 20.38 28.48
CA SER A 281 8.87 21.25 28.52
C SER A 281 8.60 22.02 27.21
N TYR A 282 9.12 21.54 26.08
CA TYR A 282 8.82 22.09 24.77
C TYR A 282 7.49 21.56 24.26
N ARG A 283 6.72 22.44 23.63
CA ARG A 283 5.42 22.11 23.02
C ARG A 283 5.60 21.73 21.56
N LEU A 284 4.73 20.86 21.09
CA LEU A 284 4.45 20.79 19.67
C LEU A 284 3.58 21.98 19.26
N GLU A 285 3.92 22.61 18.15
CA GLU A 285 3.21 23.77 17.58
C GLU A 285 2.47 23.40 16.30
N ALA A 286 3.07 22.53 15.48
CA ALA A 286 2.45 21.97 14.28
C ALA A 286 2.95 20.57 13.99
N ILE A 287 2.21 19.83 13.15
CA ILE A 287 2.52 18.48 12.74
C ILE A 287 2.13 18.26 11.28
N LYS A 288 2.86 17.38 10.61
CA LYS A 288 2.50 16.71 9.36
C LYS A 288 2.48 15.21 9.59
N ILE A 289 1.52 14.50 8.99
CA ILE A 289 1.40 13.05 9.08
C ILE A 289 1.23 12.50 7.67
N LYS A 290 1.92 11.39 7.37
CA LYS A 290 1.74 10.62 6.14
C LYS A 290 1.86 9.11 6.37
N LEU A 291 1.24 8.32 5.47
CA LEU A 291 1.32 6.85 5.47
C LEU A 291 2.68 6.35 4.97
#